data_cb74b23a2a92f5d949a227b6b14dfda0
#
_entry.id   cb74b23a2a92f5d949a227b6b14dfda0
#
_cell.length_a   1.000
_cell.length_b   1.000
_cell.length_c   1.000
_cell.angle_alpha   90.00
_cell.angle_beta   90.00
_cell.angle_gamma   90.00
#
_symmetry.space_group_name_H-M   'P 1'
#
loop_
_entity.id
_entity.type
_entity.pdbx_description
1 polymer ?
#
loop_
_entity_poly.entity_id
_entity_poly.type
_entity_poly.pdbx_seq_one_letter_code
_entity_poly.pdbx_strand_id
1 'polypeptide(L)'
;MHVLVSGASGFIGSALVPTLTAGGHRVTRLVRSTPRPGRAEIPWNPAARSIGTPAMEGLDAIVHLAGDNIASGRWTAAKKASIRNSRVQGTSVLCEALAQLVKPPKVLLCA
;
A
#
# COMPACT_ATOMS: atom_id res chain seq x y z
N MET A 1 -7.89 13.60 7.55
CA MET A 1 -7.97 12.12 7.57
C MET A 1 -6.57 11.53 7.66
N HIS A 2 -6.43 10.40 8.28
CA HIS A 2 -5.20 9.62 8.28
C HIS A 2 -5.28 8.55 7.20
N VAL A 3 -4.45 8.65 6.17
CA VAL A 3 -4.48 7.81 4.98
C VAL A 3 -3.21 6.97 4.88
N LEU A 4 -3.36 5.67 4.68
CA LEU A 4 -2.25 4.77 4.37
C LEU A 4 -2.18 4.59 2.84
N VAL A 5 -0.99 4.75 2.27
CA VAL A 5 -0.77 4.58 0.83
C VAL A 5 0.27 3.49 0.58
N SER A 6 -0.09 2.44 -0.14
CA SER A 6 0.85 1.47 -0.68
C SER A 6 1.24 1.89 -2.11
N GLY A 7 2.46 1.57 -2.52
CA GLY A 7 2.95 2.02 -3.82
C GLY A 7 3.19 3.52 -3.91
N ALA A 8 3.51 4.16 -2.77
CA ALA A 8 3.66 5.61 -2.67
C ALA A 8 4.81 6.17 -3.53
N SER A 9 5.79 5.36 -3.87
CA SER A 9 6.92 5.75 -4.72
C SER A 9 6.66 5.54 -6.22
N GLY A 10 5.53 4.93 -6.58
CA GLY A 10 5.16 4.71 -7.98
C GLY A 10 4.66 5.99 -8.66
N PHE A 11 4.28 5.86 -9.93
CA PHE A 11 3.85 7.01 -10.76
C PHE A 11 2.65 7.75 -10.15
N ILE A 12 1.59 7.03 -9.80
CA ILE A 12 0.39 7.63 -9.21
C ILE A 12 0.65 8.04 -7.77
N GLY A 13 1.30 7.19 -6.98
CA GLY A 13 1.56 7.43 -5.57
C GLY A 13 2.43 8.65 -5.33
N SER A 14 3.45 8.88 -6.16
CA SER A 14 4.34 10.03 -6.04
C SER A 14 3.64 11.36 -6.31
N ALA A 15 2.54 11.36 -7.07
CA ALA A 15 1.70 12.52 -7.29
C ALA A 15 0.62 12.66 -6.19
N LEU A 16 0.07 11.54 -5.73
CA LEU A 16 -1.02 11.51 -4.76
C LEU A 16 -0.59 11.97 -3.36
N VAL A 17 0.56 11.49 -2.89
CA VAL A 17 1.02 11.78 -1.52
C VAL A 17 1.20 13.27 -1.25
N PRO A 18 1.89 14.05 -2.12
CA PRO A 18 1.97 15.50 -1.93
C PRO A 18 0.61 16.19 -1.95
N THR A 19 -0.30 15.73 -2.81
CA THR A 19 -1.66 16.29 -2.92
C THR A 19 -2.45 16.09 -1.63
N LEU A 20 -2.41 14.89 -1.06
CA LEU A 20 -3.07 14.61 0.21
C LEU A 20 -2.46 15.41 1.35
N THR A 21 -1.15 15.52 1.40
CA THR A 21 -0.45 16.29 2.43
C THR A 21 -0.80 17.79 2.35
N ALA A 22 -0.84 18.34 1.14
CA ALA A 22 -1.23 19.73 0.91
C ALA A 22 -2.69 19.99 1.30
N GLY A 23 -3.56 18.98 1.20
CA GLY A 23 -4.95 19.04 1.64
C GLY A 23 -5.16 18.92 3.15
N GLY A 24 -4.09 18.83 3.94
CA GLY A 24 -4.16 18.71 5.39
C GLY A 24 -4.34 17.27 5.90
N HIS A 25 -4.25 16.27 5.03
CA HIS A 25 -4.34 14.87 5.42
C HIS A 25 -3.00 14.35 5.94
N ARG A 26 -3.07 13.47 6.93
CA ARG A 26 -1.89 12.77 7.43
C ARG A 26 -1.69 11.51 6.61
N VAL A 27 -0.50 11.37 6.01
CA VAL A 27 -0.19 10.23 5.14
C VAL A 27 0.86 9.34 5.77
N THR A 28 0.57 8.05 5.85
CA THR A 28 1.52 7.00 6.21
C THR A 28 1.76 6.13 4.98
N ARG A 29 3.02 5.79 4.72
CA ARG A 29 3.41 4.97 3.57
C ARG A 29 3.60 3.53 3.99
N LEU A 30 3.07 2.61 3.21
CA LEU A 30 3.32 1.18 3.37
C LEU A 30 4.51 0.81 2.48
N VAL A 31 5.63 0.42 3.10
CA VAL A 31 6.91 0.23 2.40
C VAL A 31 7.41 -1.21 2.52
N ARG A 32 8.07 -1.71 1.48
CA ARG A 32 8.68 -3.05 1.48
C ARG A 32 10.11 -3.06 2.00
N SER A 33 10.70 -1.88 2.19
CA SER A 33 12.03 -1.70 2.76
C SER A 33 11.97 -1.46 4.27
N THR A 34 13.12 -1.41 4.92
CA THR A 34 13.20 -1.00 6.33
C THR A 34 12.69 0.44 6.46
N PRO A 35 11.74 0.70 7.37
CA PRO A 35 11.22 2.06 7.57
C PRO A 35 12.33 3.01 7.98
N ARG A 36 12.32 4.21 7.41
CA ARG A 36 13.31 5.24 7.72
C ARG A 36 12.96 5.95 9.02
N PRO A 37 13.93 6.22 9.91
CA PRO A 37 13.67 6.97 11.13
C PRO A 37 13.07 8.35 10.84
N GLY A 38 12.08 8.75 11.66
CA GLY A 38 11.42 10.05 11.53
C GLY A 38 10.42 10.16 10.39
N ARG A 39 10.14 9.08 9.67
CA ARG A 39 9.13 9.04 8.61
C ARG A 39 7.95 8.19 9.01
N ALA A 40 6.74 8.59 8.58
CA ALA A 40 5.53 7.82 8.80
C ALA A 40 5.47 6.69 7.78
N GLU A 41 6.07 5.56 8.12
CA GLU A 41 6.18 4.38 7.26
C GLU A 41 5.85 3.12 8.06
N ILE A 42 5.11 2.20 7.43
CA ILE A 42 4.79 0.88 7.99
C ILE A 42 5.44 -0.17 7.08
N PRO A 43 6.25 -1.09 7.62
CA PRO A 43 6.86 -2.13 6.81
C PRO A 43 5.87 -3.23 6.46
N TRP A 44 5.99 -3.77 5.25
CA TRP A 44 5.28 -4.97 4.85
C TRP A 44 6.08 -5.78 3.84
N ASN A 45 5.77 -7.07 3.77
CA ASN A 45 6.30 -7.97 2.74
C ASN A 45 5.16 -8.86 2.25
N PRO A 46 4.51 -8.51 1.14
CA PRO A 46 3.39 -9.30 0.63
C PRO A 46 3.78 -10.72 0.26
N ALA A 47 4.99 -10.96 -0.22
CA ALA A 47 5.47 -12.31 -0.55
C ALA A 47 5.59 -13.20 0.68
N ALA A 48 5.99 -12.65 1.82
CA ALA A 48 6.05 -13.35 3.11
C ALA A 48 4.74 -13.24 3.90
N ARG A 49 3.72 -12.59 3.37
CA ARG A 49 2.43 -12.31 4.02
C ARG A 49 2.59 -11.61 5.37
N SER A 50 3.54 -10.71 5.45
CA SER A 50 3.90 -9.96 6.65
C SER A 50 3.53 -8.49 6.50
N ILE A 51 2.91 -7.91 7.53
CA ILE A 51 2.56 -6.49 7.58
C ILE A 51 2.48 -6.03 9.03
N GLY A 52 2.88 -4.78 9.29
CA GLY A 52 2.82 -4.17 10.63
C GLY A 52 1.39 -3.84 11.06
N THR A 53 0.58 -4.85 11.30
CA THR A 53 -0.86 -4.72 11.57
C THR A 53 -1.19 -3.78 12.73
N PRO A 54 -0.52 -3.83 13.89
CA PRO A 54 -0.89 -2.94 15.01
C PRO A 54 -0.77 -1.45 14.68
N ALA A 55 0.14 -1.09 13.79
CA ALA A 55 0.33 0.30 13.36
C ALA A 55 -0.79 0.79 12.41
N MET A 56 -1.65 -0.10 11.94
CA MET A 56 -2.76 0.23 11.04
C MET A 56 -4.06 0.58 11.78
N GLU A 57 -4.08 0.47 13.11
CA GLU A 57 -5.25 0.85 13.89
C GLU A 57 -5.52 2.36 13.79
N GLY A 58 -6.79 2.72 13.66
CA GLY A 58 -7.22 4.12 13.65
C GLY A 58 -7.02 4.87 12.33
N LEU A 59 -6.64 4.19 11.26
CA LEU A 59 -6.61 4.78 9.92
C LEU A 59 -8.02 5.08 9.42
N ASP A 60 -8.18 6.18 8.68
CA ASP A 60 -9.46 6.55 8.08
C ASP A 60 -9.67 5.92 6.71
N ALA A 61 -8.60 5.85 5.92
CA ALA A 61 -8.65 5.33 4.55
C ALA A 61 -7.33 4.67 4.14
N ILE A 62 -7.42 3.76 3.19
CA ILE A 62 -6.26 3.13 2.55
C ILE A 62 -6.39 3.29 1.05
N VAL A 63 -5.29 3.71 0.40
CA VAL A 63 -5.15 3.72 -1.06
C VAL A 63 -4.09 2.70 -1.43
N HIS A 64 -4.52 1.62 -2.07
CA HIS A 64 -3.65 0.50 -2.43
C HIS A 64 -3.25 0.59 -3.90
N LEU A 65 -2.04 1.06 -4.16
CA LEU A 65 -1.47 1.25 -5.49
C LEU A 65 -0.31 0.29 -5.78
N ALA A 66 0.11 -0.50 -4.80
CA ALA A 66 1.23 -1.41 -4.96
C ALA A 66 0.92 -2.53 -5.95
N GLY A 67 1.92 -2.90 -6.73
CA GLY A 67 1.84 -3.95 -7.73
C GLY A 67 3.00 -3.84 -8.69
N ASP A 68 3.21 -4.88 -9.51
CA ASP A 68 4.22 -4.82 -10.55
C ASP A 68 3.85 -3.77 -11.60
N ASN A 69 4.85 -3.08 -12.13
CA ASN A 69 4.64 -2.02 -13.10
C ASN A 69 4.17 -2.60 -14.44
N ILE A 70 2.97 -2.25 -14.86
CA ILE A 70 2.38 -2.75 -16.12
C ILE A 70 3.07 -2.16 -17.36
N ALA A 71 3.76 -1.01 -17.24
CA ALA A 71 4.41 -0.32 -18.34
C ALA A 71 5.87 -0.72 -18.54
N SER A 72 6.47 -1.52 -17.61
CA SER A 72 7.87 -1.91 -17.70
C SER A 72 8.03 -3.24 -18.43
N GLY A 73 8.97 -3.29 -19.38
CA GLY A 73 9.35 -4.51 -20.08
C GLY A 73 8.30 -5.04 -21.07
N ARG A 74 8.59 -6.21 -21.61
CA ARG A 74 7.70 -6.91 -22.56
C ARG A 74 6.57 -7.62 -21.82
N TRP A 75 5.40 -7.65 -22.44
CA TRP A 75 4.25 -8.42 -21.96
C TRP A 75 4.36 -9.89 -22.35
N THR A 76 5.21 -10.62 -21.65
CA THR A 76 5.32 -12.07 -21.74
C THR A 76 4.29 -12.73 -20.82
N ALA A 77 4.14 -14.06 -20.93
CA ALA A 77 3.28 -14.80 -20.00
C ALA A 77 3.78 -14.67 -18.55
N ALA A 78 5.11 -14.67 -18.34
CA ALA A 78 5.70 -14.46 -17.02
C ALA A 78 5.42 -13.06 -16.48
N LYS A 79 5.49 -12.02 -17.34
CA LYS A 79 5.18 -10.64 -16.95
C LYS A 79 3.71 -10.48 -16.57
N LYS A 80 2.79 -11.06 -17.34
CA LYS A 80 1.35 -11.03 -17.03
C LYS A 80 1.06 -11.72 -15.70
N ALA A 81 1.68 -12.87 -15.44
CA ALA A 81 1.54 -13.59 -14.17
C ALA A 81 2.08 -12.76 -13.00
N SER A 82 3.22 -12.09 -13.17
CA SER A 82 3.81 -11.21 -12.15
C SER A 82 2.89 -10.04 -11.81
N ILE A 83 2.32 -9.39 -12.82
CA ILE A 83 1.36 -8.28 -12.63
C ILE A 83 0.14 -8.76 -11.85
N ARG A 84 -0.45 -9.87 -12.26
CA ARG A 84 -1.63 -10.46 -11.59
C ARG A 84 -1.30 -10.87 -10.15
N ASN A 85 -0.22 -11.63 -9.97
CA ASN A 85 0.13 -12.21 -8.68
C ASN A 85 0.51 -11.14 -7.66
N SER A 86 1.22 -10.07 -8.07
CA SER A 86 1.56 -8.98 -7.17
C SER A 86 0.30 -8.27 -6.62
N ARG A 87 -0.72 -8.10 -7.46
CA ARG A 87 -1.97 -7.47 -7.04
C ARG A 87 -2.83 -8.39 -6.18
N VAL A 88 -3.00 -9.63 -6.58
CA VAL A 88 -3.78 -10.62 -5.82
C VAL A 88 -3.16 -10.85 -4.45
N GLN A 89 -1.86 -11.09 -4.40
CA GLN A 89 -1.14 -11.35 -3.15
C GLN A 89 -1.12 -10.13 -2.24
N GLY A 90 -0.78 -8.95 -2.77
CA GLY A 90 -0.74 -7.72 -1.98
C GLY A 90 -2.10 -7.35 -1.41
N THR A 91 -3.14 -7.42 -2.22
CA THR A 91 -4.51 -7.12 -1.78
C THR A 91 -4.98 -8.14 -0.74
N SER A 92 -4.68 -9.42 -0.92
CA SER A 92 -5.03 -10.47 0.03
C SER A 92 -4.38 -10.25 1.41
N VAL A 93 -3.08 -9.96 1.43
CA VAL A 93 -2.36 -9.67 2.68
C VAL A 93 -2.95 -8.46 3.38
N LEU A 94 -3.23 -7.40 2.63
CA LEU A 94 -3.81 -6.18 3.16
C LEU A 94 -5.20 -6.42 3.74
N CYS A 95 -6.07 -7.11 3.02
CA CYS A 95 -7.42 -7.42 3.48
C CYS A 95 -7.43 -8.32 4.73
N GLU A 96 -6.54 -9.30 4.80
CA GLU A 96 -6.40 -10.14 5.99
C GLU A 96 -5.98 -9.31 7.21
N ALA A 97 -5.05 -8.38 7.04
CA ALA A 97 -4.63 -7.48 8.12
C ALA A 97 -5.80 -6.58 8.57
N LEU A 98 -6.55 -6.02 7.64
CA LEU A 98 -7.70 -5.17 7.95
C LEU A 98 -8.79 -5.91 8.73
N ALA A 99 -9.00 -7.19 8.44
CA ALA A 99 -9.99 -8.03 9.13
C ALA A 99 -9.65 -8.26 10.61
N GLN A 100 -8.39 -8.07 11.00
CA GLN A 100 -7.92 -8.25 12.37
C GLN A 100 -7.97 -6.95 13.19
N LEU A 101 -8.26 -5.82 12.58
CA LEU A 101 -8.24 -4.53 13.26
C LEU A 101 -9.51 -4.33 14.10
N VAL A 102 -9.33 -3.72 15.28
CA VAL A 102 -10.45 -3.29 16.13
C VAL A 102 -11.13 -2.07 15.53
N LYS A 103 -10.32 -1.12 15.00
CA LYS A 103 -10.81 0.09 14.32
C LYS A 103 -10.32 0.10 12.88
N PRO A 104 -10.96 -0.67 11.99
CA PRO A 104 -10.55 -0.69 10.58
C PRO A 104 -10.87 0.63 9.88
N PRO A 105 -10.18 0.96 8.77
CA PRO A 105 -10.51 2.14 7.98
C PRO A 105 -11.91 2.00 7.35
N LYS A 106 -12.54 3.13 7.08
CA LYS A 106 -13.87 3.16 6.48
C LYS A 106 -13.83 2.99 4.97
N VAL A 107 -12.70 3.27 4.34
CA VAL A 107 -12.54 3.26 2.88
C VAL A 107 -11.26 2.53 2.51
N LEU A 108 -11.37 1.64 1.52
CA LEU A 108 -10.24 1.00 0.85
C LEU A 108 -10.39 1.21 -0.65
N LEU A 109 -9.45 1.94 -1.25
CA LEU A 109 -9.37 2.13 -2.70
C LEU A 109 -8.25 1.26 -3.25
N CYS A 110 -8.56 0.42 -4.23
CA CYS A 110 -7.59 -0.41 -4.94
C CYS A 110 -7.52 0.00 -6.41
N ALA A 111 -6.32 0.10 -6.92
CA ALA A 111 -6.09 0.36 -8.33
C ALA A 111 -5.57 -0.89 -9.07
#